data_3b8af8de42eaaaf976ba064cbbb8ac1c
#
_entry.id   3b8af8de42eaaaf976ba064cbbb8ac1c
#
_cell.length_a   1.000
_cell.length_b   1.000
_cell.length_c   1.000
_cell.angle_alpha   90.00
_cell.angle_beta   90.00
_cell.angle_gamma   90.00
#
_symmetry.space_group_name_H-M   'P 1'
#
loop_
_entity.id
_entity.type
_entity.pdbx_description
1 polymer ?
#
loop_
_entity_poly.entity_id
_entity_poly.type
_entity_poly.pdbx_seq_one_letter_code
_entity_poly.pdbx_strand_id
1 'polypeptide(L)'
;MVVVSGVHLGTDKKLHDAFTPTDIVARVGQKVVVTVYNYDQGSHSFTAPTLHLNVVFPAATRAGVPTVTTFSFTAGKAGSYHWQCLMPCDDTAKGWAMAHAGYMAGTVTIIGR
;
A
#
# COMPACT_ATOMS: atom_id res chain seq x y z
N MET A 1 -0.20 7.84 3.68
CA MET A 1 0.51 6.92 2.75
C MET A 1 0.60 7.58 1.38
N VAL A 2 1.73 7.50 0.76
CA VAL A 2 2.01 8.09 -0.57
C VAL A 2 2.43 6.97 -1.51
N VAL A 3 1.92 7.01 -2.74
CA VAL A 3 2.33 6.08 -3.80
C VAL A 3 3.15 6.85 -4.82
N VAL A 4 4.34 6.35 -5.10
CA VAL A 4 5.26 6.92 -6.08
C VAL A 4 5.67 5.87 -7.10
N SER A 5 5.91 6.31 -8.33
CA SER A 5 6.21 5.44 -9.46
C SER A 5 7.69 5.42 -9.77
N GLY A 6 8.27 4.23 -9.88
CA GLY A 6 9.60 4.00 -10.43
C GLY A 6 10.76 4.76 -9.76
N VAL A 7 10.69 5.03 -8.46
CA VAL A 7 11.70 5.85 -7.78
C VAL A 7 12.41 5.14 -6.61
N HIS A 8 11.92 4.00 -6.17
CA HIS A 8 12.50 3.28 -5.03
C HIS A 8 13.43 2.17 -5.51
N LEU A 9 14.72 2.27 -5.18
CA LEU A 9 15.71 1.29 -5.60
C LEU A 9 15.51 -0.04 -4.87
N GLY A 10 15.35 -1.12 -5.64
CA GLY A 10 15.20 -2.47 -5.11
C GLY A 10 16.53 -3.20 -4.96
N THR A 11 16.49 -4.35 -4.28
CA THR A 11 17.65 -5.25 -4.16
C THR A 11 18.05 -5.89 -5.48
N ASP A 12 17.14 -5.86 -6.48
CA ASP A 12 17.42 -6.27 -7.86
C ASP A 12 18.12 -5.18 -8.67
N LYS A 13 18.46 -4.05 -8.03
CA LYS A 13 19.12 -2.88 -8.62
C LYS A 13 18.30 -2.13 -9.65
N LYS A 14 16.96 -2.29 -9.62
CA LYS A 14 16.02 -1.55 -10.46
C LYS A 14 15.20 -0.59 -9.62
N LEU A 15 14.68 0.46 -10.25
CA LEU A 15 13.74 1.39 -9.61
C LEU A 15 12.32 0.84 -9.69
N HIS A 16 11.59 0.91 -8.59
CA HIS A 16 10.26 0.33 -8.45
C HIS A 16 9.23 1.35 -7.97
N ASP A 17 7.97 1.04 -8.24
CA ASP A 17 6.85 1.71 -7.60
C ASP A 17 6.83 1.33 -6.11
N ALA A 18 6.43 2.26 -5.27
CA ALA A 18 6.38 2.01 -3.84
C ALA A 18 5.30 2.81 -3.13
N PHE A 19 4.76 2.22 -2.07
CA PHE A 19 4.02 2.93 -1.03
C PHE A 19 4.98 3.42 0.05
N THR A 20 4.62 4.49 0.72
CA THR A 20 5.35 5.01 1.88
C THR A 20 4.35 5.57 2.89
N PRO A 21 4.32 5.09 4.13
CA PRO A 21 4.97 3.88 4.65
C PRO A 21 4.30 2.59 4.15
N THR A 22 4.96 1.45 4.31
CA THR A 22 4.41 0.14 3.96
C THR A 22 3.94 -0.65 5.18
N ASP A 23 4.32 -0.23 6.37
CA ASP A 23 3.95 -0.90 7.61
C ASP A 23 3.04 -0.01 8.44
N ILE A 24 1.96 -0.60 8.92
CA ILE A 24 0.98 0.05 9.79
C ILE A 24 0.95 -0.71 11.11
N VAL A 25 0.97 0.03 12.22
CA VAL A 25 0.85 -0.55 13.56
C VAL A 25 -0.36 0.05 14.26
N ALA A 26 -1.19 -0.80 14.83
CA ALA A 26 -2.38 -0.39 15.57
C ALA A 26 -2.57 -1.25 16.81
N ARG A 27 -3.39 -0.79 17.75
CA ARG A 27 -3.81 -1.57 18.93
C ARG A 27 -5.19 -2.17 18.70
N VAL A 28 -5.43 -3.32 19.32
CA VAL A 28 -6.76 -3.95 19.33
C VAL A 28 -7.82 -2.95 19.79
N GLY A 29 -8.92 -2.86 19.02
CA GLY A 29 -10.02 -1.93 19.27
C GLY A 29 -9.87 -0.57 18.63
N GLN A 30 -8.71 -0.24 18.10
CA GLN A 30 -8.46 1.06 17.49
C GLN A 30 -9.06 1.13 16.08
N LYS A 31 -9.70 2.25 15.76
CA LYS A 31 -10.09 2.56 14.39
C LYS A 31 -8.89 3.16 13.68
N VAL A 32 -8.50 2.54 12.58
CA VAL A 32 -7.40 3.01 11.74
C VAL A 32 -7.98 3.71 10.53
N VAL A 33 -7.58 4.94 10.29
CA VAL A 33 -7.96 5.73 9.11
C VAL A 33 -6.71 5.94 8.26
N VAL A 34 -6.77 5.53 7.00
CA VAL A 34 -5.65 5.65 6.07
C VAL A 34 -6.06 6.56 4.93
N THR A 35 -5.28 7.61 4.71
CA THR A 35 -5.43 8.48 3.55
C THR A 35 -4.28 8.22 2.60
N VAL A 36 -4.59 7.94 1.33
CA VAL A 36 -3.62 7.58 0.31
C VAL A 36 -3.57 8.67 -0.76
N TYR A 37 -2.38 9.17 -0.99
CA TYR A 37 -2.09 10.15 -2.05
C TYR A 37 -1.38 9.40 -3.17
N ASN A 38 -2.09 9.13 -4.26
CA ASN A 38 -1.52 8.42 -5.40
C ASN A 38 -1.02 9.41 -6.43
N TYR A 39 0.30 9.52 -6.57
CA TYR A 39 0.98 10.35 -7.56
C TYR A 39 1.27 9.60 -8.86
N ASP A 40 1.07 8.29 -8.88
CA ASP A 40 1.34 7.47 -10.05
C ASP A 40 0.20 7.58 -11.07
N GLN A 41 0.54 7.47 -12.35
CA GLN A 41 -0.42 7.44 -13.44
C GLN A 41 -1.10 6.08 -13.61
N GLY A 42 -0.75 5.11 -12.78
CA GLY A 42 -1.41 3.81 -12.68
C GLY A 42 -2.30 3.72 -11.46
N SER A 43 -3.33 2.89 -11.54
CA SER A 43 -4.15 2.54 -10.39
C SER A 43 -3.40 1.56 -9.49
N HIS A 44 -3.65 1.64 -8.18
CA HIS A 44 -3.06 0.73 -7.20
C HIS A 44 -4.14 0.25 -6.24
N SER A 45 -3.81 -0.74 -5.43
CA SER A 45 -4.73 -1.21 -4.39
C SER A 45 -4.01 -1.49 -3.08
N PHE A 46 -4.79 -1.43 -2.01
CA PHE A 46 -4.41 -1.96 -0.70
C PHE A 46 -5.30 -3.16 -0.44
N THR A 47 -4.73 -4.34 -0.57
CA THR A 47 -5.49 -5.59 -0.48
C THR A 47 -4.93 -6.44 0.64
N ALA A 48 -5.76 -6.67 1.66
CA ALA A 48 -5.44 -7.50 2.82
C ALA A 48 -6.63 -8.43 3.08
N PRO A 49 -6.65 -9.63 2.47
CA PRO A 49 -7.81 -10.51 2.53
C PRO A 49 -8.21 -10.90 3.95
N THR A 50 -7.25 -11.11 4.83
CA THR A 50 -7.52 -11.49 6.23
C THR A 50 -8.13 -10.38 7.06
N LEU A 51 -8.03 -9.13 6.60
CA LEU A 51 -8.69 -7.97 7.20
C LEU A 51 -9.96 -7.57 6.44
N HIS A 52 -10.34 -8.34 5.43
CA HIS A 52 -11.49 -8.05 4.54
C HIS A 52 -11.34 -6.69 3.85
N LEU A 53 -10.12 -6.31 3.49
CA LEU A 53 -9.81 -5.06 2.82
C LEU A 53 -9.41 -5.29 1.37
N ASN A 54 -10.03 -4.52 0.48
CA ASN A 54 -9.64 -4.43 -0.92
C ASN A 54 -10.05 -3.05 -1.42
N VAL A 55 -9.12 -2.10 -1.33
CA VAL A 55 -9.37 -0.70 -1.68
C VAL A 55 -8.55 -0.33 -2.90
N VAL A 56 -9.22 0.18 -3.93
CA VAL A 56 -8.58 0.60 -5.18
C VAL A 56 -8.36 2.10 -5.16
N PHE A 57 -7.16 2.52 -5.54
CA PHE A 57 -6.78 3.92 -5.63
C PHE A 57 -6.72 4.34 -7.09
N PRO A 58 -7.55 5.32 -7.53
CA PRO A 58 -7.50 5.77 -8.92
C PRO A 58 -6.14 6.35 -9.29
N ALA A 59 -5.79 6.20 -10.56
CA ALA A 59 -4.59 6.82 -11.12
C ALA A 59 -4.62 8.33 -11.01
N ALA A 60 -3.46 8.95 -10.83
CA ALA A 60 -3.31 10.38 -10.98
C ALA A 60 -3.47 10.77 -12.45
N THR A 61 -4.22 11.84 -12.72
CA THR A 61 -4.48 12.30 -14.07
C THR A 61 -3.56 13.42 -14.54
N ARG A 62 -2.80 13.99 -13.59
CA ARG A 62 -1.88 15.11 -13.84
C ARG A 62 -0.62 14.94 -13.05
N ALA A 63 0.53 15.22 -13.65
CA ALA A 63 1.80 15.20 -12.99
C ALA A 63 1.82 16.15 -11.78
N GLY A 64 2.29 15.68 -10.63
CA GLY A 64 2.38 16.46 -9.40
C GLY A 64 1.07 16.68 -8.67
N VAL A 65 -0.05 16.15 -9.19
CA VAL A 65 -1.37 16.27 -8.55
C VAL A 65 -1.89 14.87 -8.22
N PRO A 66 -1.91 14.48 -6.93
CA PRO A 66 -2.33 13.13 -6.56
C PRO A 66 -3.85 13.00 -6.58
N THR A 67 -4.33 11.77 -6.80
CA THR A 67 -5.67 11.38 -6.36
C THR A 67 -5.61 11.03 -4.88
N VAL A 68 -6.69 11.32 -4.15
CA VAL A 68 -6.75 11.11 -2.71
C VAL A 68 -7.88 10.14 -2.40
N THR A 69 -7.55 9.07 -1.68
CA THR A 69 -8.51 8.07 -1.25
C THR A 69 -8.34 7.83 0.25
N THR A 70 -9.45 7.83 0.99
CA THR A 70 -9.44 7.52 2.42
C THR A 70 -10.24 6.26 2.67
N PHE A 71 -9.69 5.36 3.46
CA PHE A 71 -10.40 4.18 3.94
C PHE A 71 -10.12 3.95 5.42
N SER A 72 -10.96 3.13 6.06
CA SER A 72 -10.79 2.83 7.47
C SER A 72 -11.10 1.38 7.77
N PHE A 73 -10.53 0.88 8.85
CA PHE A 73 -10.85 -0.43 9.40
C PHE A 73 -10.65 -0.40 10.92
N THR A 74 -11.28 -1.36 11.59
CA THR A 74 -11.10 -1.53 13.04
C THR A 74 -10.15 -2.68 13.30
N ALA A 75 -9.11 -2.44 14.10
CA ALA A 75 -8.15 -3.46 14.50
C ALA A 75 -8.85 -4.45 15.45
N GLY A 76 -9.23 -5.62 14.96
CA GLY A 76 -10.03 -6.57 15.71
C GLY A 76 -9.20 -7.54 16.54
N LYS A 77 -8.23 -8.21 15.96
CA LYS A 77 -7.45 -9.27 16.60
C LYS A 77 -5.95 -8.99 16.46
N ALA A 78 -5.22 -9.17 17.55
CA ALA A 78 -3.76 -9.04 17.52
C ALA A 78 -3.14 -10.05 16.54
N GLY A 79 -2.14 -9.61 15.82
CA GLY A 79 -1.43 -10.43 14.85
C GLY A 79 -0.75 -9.58 13.79
N SER A 80 -0.12 -10.27 12.86
CA SER A 80 0.56 -9.66 11.72
C SER A 80 -0.20 -10.05 10.44
N TYR A 81 -0.60 -9.06 9.67
CA TYR A 81 -1.42 -9.25 8.49
C TYR A 81 -0.71 -8.71 7.28
N HIS A 82 -0.59 -9.53 6.24
CA HIS A 82 0.01 -9.12 4.98
C HIS A 82 -0.98 -8.31 4.14
N TRP A 83 -0.49 -7.27 3.47
CA TRP A 83 -1.21 -6.58 2.42
C TRP A 83 -0.32 -6.43 1.19
N GLN A 84 -0.93 -6.30 0.01
CA GLN A 84 -0.21 -6.02 -1.22
C GLN A 84 -1.11 -5.32 -2.23
N CYS A 85 -0.50 -4.70 -3.22
CA CYS A 85 -1.18 -4.20 -4.40
C CYS A 85 -1.47 -5.38 -5.33
N LEU A 86 -2.72 -5.54 -5.76
CA LEU A 86 -3.13 -6.57 -6.71
C LEU A 86 -3.51 -6.02 -8.08
N MET A 87 -3.41 -4.70 -8.28
CA MET A 87 -3.50 -4.10 -9.60
C MET A 87 -2.22 -4.38 -10.37
N PRO A 88 -2.14 -4.12 -11.69
CA PRO A 88 -0.89 -4.25 -12.42
C PRO A 88 0.09 -3.16 -12.00
N CYS A 89 0.69 -3.36 -10.82
CA CYS A 89 1.62 -2.44 -10.17
C CYS A 89 3.05 -2.74 -10.60
N ASP A 90 3.89 -1.70 -10.67
CA ASP A 90 5.31 -1.86 -11.00
C ASP A 90 5.53 -2.52 -12.36
N ASP A 91 4.70 -2.17 -13.35
CA ASP A 91 4.66 -2.82 -14.67
C ASP A 91 6.01 -2.85 -15.39
N THR A 92 6.77 -1.75 -15.32
CA THR A 92 8.07 -1.64 -15.97
C THR A 92 9.10 -2.60 -15.41
N ALA A 93 8.91 -3.10 -14.20
CA ALA A 93 9.76 -4.08 -13.54
C ALA A 93 9.03 -5.43 -13.35
N LYS A 94 8.00 -5.70 -14.15
CA LYS A 94 7.25 -6.96 -14.19
C LYS A 94 6.63 -7.35 -12.85
N GLY A 95 6.20 -6.35 -12.06
CA GLY A 95 5.52 -6.59 -10.81
C GLY A 95 6.41 -7.01 -9.65
N TRP A 96 7.71 -6.84 -9.75
CA TRP A 96 8.65 -7.21 -8.67
C TRP A 96 8.25 -6.62 -7.32
N ALA A 97 7.86 -5.34 -7.29
CA ALA A 97 7.50 -4.62 -6.07
C ALA A 97 6.24 -5.18 -5.39
N MET A 98 5.36 -5.85 -6.14
CA MET A 98 4.13 -6.44 -5.60
C MET A 98 4.41 -7.58 -4.61
N ALA A 99 5.53 -8.26 -4.75
CA ALA A 99 5.94 -9.39 -3.92
C ALA A 99 7.00 -9.03 -2.88
N HIS A 100 7.40 -7.75 -2.80
CA HIS A 100 8.49 -7.32 -1.93
C HIS A 100 8.00 -6.28 -0.93
N ALA A 101 8.04 -6.63 0.36
CA ALA A 101 7.69 -5.72 1.45
C ALA A 101 8.56 -4.45 1.40
N GLY A 102 7.97 -3.31 1.68
CA GLY A 102 8.65 -2.02 1.58
C GLY A 102 8.47 -1.31 0.24
N TYR A 103 7.80 -1.96 -0.73
CA TYR A 103 7.49 -1.40 -2.06
C TYR A 103 5.98 -1.36 -2.29
N MET A 104 5.43 -2.39 -2.92
CA MET A 104 3.98 -2.50 -3.18
C MET A 104 3.31 -3.54 -2.27
N ALA A 105 3.97 -3.91 -1.19
CA ALA A 105 3.48 -4.83 -0.19
C ALA A 105 4.03 -4.46 1.18
N GLY A 106 3.37 -4.87 2.22
CA GLY A 106 3.79 -4.60 3.59
C GLY A 106 2.97 -5.38 4.61
N THR A 107 2.96 -4.86 5.83
CA THR A 107 2.36 -5.52 6.97
C THR A 107 1.48 -4.56 7.76
N VAL A 108 0.34 -5.06 8.21
CA VAL A 108 -0.44 -4.43 9.26
C VAL A 108 -0.22 -5.25 10.53
N THR A 109 0.38 -4.64 11.53
CA THR A 109 0.63 -5.29 12.83
C THR A 109 -0.34 -4.73 13.85
N ILE A 110 -1.17 -5.61 14.42
CA ILE A 110 -2.11 -5.25 15.46
C ILE A 110 -1.58 -5.82 16.77
N ILE A 111 -1.25 -4.92 17.69
CA ILE A 111 -0.74 -5.31 19.00
C ILE A 111 -1.88 -5.41 20.03
N GLY A 112 -1.70 -6.28 21.01
CA GLY A 112 -2.61 -6.42 22.14
C GLY A 112 -2.65 -5.16 23.00
N ARG A 113 -3.62 -5.10 23.88
CA ARG A 113 -3.77 -4.00 24.83
C ARG A 113 -2.72 -4.07 25.95
#